data_c1e5684e8d4c556f375ba604ef084f45
#
_entry.id   c1e5684e8d4c556f375ba604ef084f45
#
_cell.length_a   1.000
_cell.length_b   1.000
_cell.length_c   1.000
_cell.angle_alpha   90.00
_cell.angle_beta   90.00
_cell.angle_gamma   90.00
#
_symmetry.space_group_name_H-M   'P 1'
#
loop_
_entity.id
_entity.type
_entity.pdbx_description
1 polymer ?
#
loop_
_entity_poly.entity_id
_entity_poly.type
_entity_poly.pdbx_seq_one_letter_code
_entity_poly.pdbx_strand_id
1 'polypeptide(L)' 'MVFCNPPYGKEIGKWVEKSSKTKGTVVMLIPARTDTLYFHNYIYNKAEIRFIKGRLKFGGNQKGSGSAPFPSMVVVFR' A
#
# COMPACT_ATOMS: atom_id res chain seq x y z
N MET A 1 -5.13 -1.16 16.30
CA MET A 1 -4.40 -0.92 15.04
C MET A 1 -4.29 -2.22 14.26
N VAL A 2 -4.50 -2.14 12.96
CA VAL A 2 -4.43 -3.30 12.09
C VAL A 2 -3.37 -3.03 11.02
N PHE A 3 -2.49 -3.99 10.79
CA PHE A 3 -1.54 -3.93 9.70
C PHE A 3 -2.03 -4.81 8.56
N CYS A 4 -2.10 -4.25 7.36
CA CYS A 4 -2.62 -4.96 6.20
C CYS A 4 -1.59 -4.90 5.06
N ASN A 5 -1.22 -6.07 4.56
CA ASN A 5 -0.37 -6.19 3.39
C ASN A 5 -1.15 -6.98 2.34
N PRO A 6 -2.05 -6.32 1.59
CA PRO A 6 -2.96 -7.04 0.72
C PRO A 6 -2.23 -7.67 -0.47
N PRO A 7 -2.82 -8.70 -1.07
CA PRO A 7 -2.26 -9.22 -2.30
C PRO A 7 -2.33 -8.16 -3.40
N TYR A 8 -1.28 -8.07 -4.18
CA TYR A 8 -1.22 -7.08 -5.24
C TYR A 8 -1.97 -7.60 -6.47
N GLY A 9 -2.56 -6.67 -7.21
CA GLY A 9 -3.30 -7.01 -8.41
C GLY A 9 -4.65 -6.33 -8.43
N LYS A 10 -5.62 -6.96 -9.08
CA LYS A 10 -6.92 -6.35 -9.31
C LYS A 10 -7.72 -6.11 -8.03
N GLU A 11 -7.45 -6.87 -7.00
CA GLU A 11 -8.21 -6.80 -5.76
C GLU A 11 -7.76 -5.69 -4.82
N ILE A 12 -6.62 -5.07 -5.09
CA ILE A 12 -6.04 -4.13 -4.13
C ILE A 12 -6.98 -2.95 -3.85
N GLY A 13 -7.71 -2.49 -4.85
CA GLY A 13 -8.66 -1.39 -4.66
C GLY A 13 -9.73 -1.71 -3.64
N LYS A 14 -10.20 -2.96 -3.62
CA LYS A 14 -11.20 -3.40 -2.65
C LYS A 14 -10.66 -3.38 -1.23
N TRP A 15 -9.40 -3.78 -1.07
CA TRP A 15 -8.75 -3.76 0.23
C TRP A 15 -8.58 -2.33 0.74
N VAL A 16 -8.22 -1.41 -0.17
CA VAL A 16 -8.07 0.00 0.19
C VAL A 16 -9.42 0.57 0.61
N GLU A 17 -10.46 0.31 -0.16
CA GLU A 17 -11.80 0.80 0.19
C GLU A 17 -12.23 0.29 1.55
N LYS A 18 -12.08 -1.00 1.80
CA LYS A 18 -12.46 -1.59 3.08
C LYS A 18 -11.68 -0.98 4.23
N SER A 19 -10.38 -0.79 4.02
CA SER A 19 -9.53 -0.19 5.06
C SER A 19 -9.95 1.24 5.36
N SER A 20 -10.32 2.00 4.35
CA SER A 20 -10.74 3.39 4.54
C SER A 20 -12.03 3.51 5.36
N LYS A 21 -12.83 2.46 5.38
CA LYS A 21 -14.12 2.45 6.10
C LYS A 21 -14.04 1.73 7.43
N THR A 22 -12.91 1.14 7.75
CA THR A 22 -12.75 0.41 9.01
C THR A 22 -12.55 1.39 10.15
N LYS A 23 -13.21 1.13 11.27
CA LYS A 23 -13.01 1.93 12.48
C LYS A 23 -11.63 1.60 13.07
N GLY A 24 -10.98 2.62 13.60
CA GLY A 24 -9.66 2.47 14.17
C GLY A 24 -8.58 2.70 13.12
N THR A 25 -7.35 2.44 13.51
CA THR A 25 -6.21 2.71 12.65
C THR A 25 -5.85 1.48 11.83
N VAL A 26 -5.75 1.67 10.52
CA VAL A 26 -5.29 0.62 9.60
C VAL A 26 -4.05 1.12 8.88
N VAL A 27 -2.99 0.32 8.93
CA VAL A 27 -1.73 0.62 8.25
C VAL A 27 -1.58 -0.37 7.09
N MET A 28 -1.40 0.16 5.89
CA MET A 28 -1.25 -0.67 4.69
C MET A 28 0.09 -0.44 4.04
N LEU A 29 0.67 -1.49 3.50
CA LEU A 29 1.87 -1.41 2.65
C LEU A 29 1.46 -1.84 1.25
N ILE A 30 1.48 -0.91 0.32
CA ILE A 30 0.98 -1.15 -1.05
C ILE A 30 1.88 -0.45 -2.07
N PRO A 31 1.79 -0.84 -3.35
CA PRO A 31 2.51 -0.12 -4.40
C PRO A 31 2.05 1.34 -4.48
N ALA A 32 3.00 2.23 -4.74
CA ALA A 32 2.72 3.66 -4.82
C ALA A 32 2.20 4.02 -6.22
N ARG A 33 0.99 3.59 -6.53
CA ARG A 33 0.37 3.83 -7.83
C ARG A 33 -0.61 4.99 -7.71
N THR A 34 -0.09 6.16 -7.94
CA THR A 34 -0.81 7.41 -7.68
C THR A 34 -1.81 7.77 -8.78
N ASP A 35 -1.86 7.02 -9.84
CA ASP A 35 -2.79 7.25 -10.96
C ASP A 35 -4.05 6.40 -10.88
N THR A 36 -4.23 5.65 -9.80
CA THR A 36 -5.36 4.73 -9.66
C THR A 36 -6.57 5.41 -9.04
N LEU A 37 -7.75 4.84 -9.32
CA LEU A 37 -8.97 5.34 -8.72
C LEU A 37 -8.96 5.18 -7.20
N TYR A 38 -8.46 4.06 -6.70
CA TYR A 38 -8.45 3.86 -5.25
C TYR A 38 -7.54 4.88 -4.55
N PHE A 39 -6.46 5.30 -5.20
CA PHE A 39 -5.61 6.32 -4.61
C PHE A 39 -6.37 7.64 -4.45
N HIS A 40 -7.04 8.07 -5.50
CA HIS A 40 -7.74 9.35 -5.47
C HIS A 40 -9.02 9.32 -4.66
N ASN A 41 -9.72 8.18 -4.66
CA ASN A 41 -10.99 8.09 -3.95
C ASN A 41 -10.84 7.90 -2.46
N TYR A 42 -9.82 7.18 -2.01
CA TYR A 42 -9.74 6.76 -0.62
C TYR A 42 -8.47 7.19 0.10
N ILE A 43 -7.41 7.53 -0.60
CA ILE A 43 -6.11 7.81 0.02
C ILE A 43 -5.75 9.27 -0.05
N TYR A 44 -5.78 9.85 -1.24
CA TYR A 44 -5.31 11.21 -1.46
C TYR A 44 -6.14 12.21 -0.64
N ASN A 45 -5.47 13.02 0.17
CA ASN A 45 -6.09 13.98 1.08
C ASN A 45 -6.99 13.35 2.16
N LYS A 46 -6.94 12.03 2.32
CA LYS A 46 -7.80 11.33 3.28
C LYS A 46 -7.02 10.46 4.24
N ALA A 47 -5.84 10.03 3.86
CA ALA A 47 -5.00 9.17 4.68
C ALA A 47 -3.60 9.76 4.76
N GLU A 48 -2.86 9.35 5.79
CA GLU A 48 -1.46 9.68 5.88
C GLU A 48 -0.68 8.76 4.94
N ILE A 49 0.23 9.34 4.16
CA ILE A 49 1.02 8.58 3.20
C ILE A 49 2.49 8.79 3.52
N ARG A 50 3.24 7.68 3.56
CA ARG A 50 4.68 7.72 3.69
C ARG A 50 5.29 6.94 2.55
N PHE A 51 5.96 7.64 1.65
CA PHE A 51 6.61 7.01 0.52
C PHE A 51 7.93 6.39 0.96
N ILE A 52 8.17 5.17 0.50
CA ILE A 52 9.39 4.45 0.84
C ILE A 52 10.44 4.78 -0.20
N LYS A 53 11.59 5.22 0.25
CA LYS A 53 12.71 5.51 -0.64
C LYS A 53 13.25 4.20 -1.22
N GLY A 54 13.41 4.17 -2.53
CA GLY A 54 13.89 2.98 -3.21
C GLY A 54 12.79 1.94 -3.37
N ARG A 55 13.21 0.72 -3.61
CA ARG A 55 12.30 -0.40 -3.83
C ARG A 55 12.47 -1.43 -2.72
N LEU A 56 11.34 -1.97 -2.27
CA LEU A 56 11.38 -3.02 -1.27
C LEU A 56 12.00 -4.28 -1.85
N LYS A 57 12.66 -5.04 -1.00
CA LYS A 57 13.23 -6.32 -1.38
C LYS A 57 12.40 -7.43 -0.72
N PHE A 58 12.06 -8.42 -1.52
CA PHE A 58 11.32 -9.57 -1.03
C PHE A 58 12.23 -10.79 -1.02
N GLY A 59 12.07 -11.62 -0.02
CA GLY A 59 12.80 -12.87 0.04
C GLY A 59 14.28 -12.73 0.29
N GLY A 60 14.69 -11.69 0.90
CA GLY A 60 16.03 -11.40 1.42
C GLY A 60 17.26 -11.97 0.71
N ASN A 61 17.28 -13.23 0.44
CA ASN A 61 18.45 -13.90 -0.17
C ASN A 61 18.15 -14.42 -1.55
N GLN A 62 17.14 -13.91 -2.19
CA GLN A 62 16.79 -14.29 -3.55
C GLN A 62 17.79 -13.71 -4.53
N LYS A 63 18.30 -14.53 -5.40
CA LYS A 63 19.24 -14.07 -6.42
C LYS A 63 18.52 -13.27 -7.49
N GLY A 64 18.99 -12.06 -7.71
CA GLY A 64 18.54 -11.25 -8.83
C GLY A 64 17.09 -10.81 -8.80
N SER A 65 16.36 -11.10 -7.76
CA SER A 65 14.96 -10.76 -7.70
C SER A 65 14.57 -10.14 -6.37
N GLY A 66 15.52 -9.51 -5.71
CA GLY A 66 15.29 -8.97 -4.39
C GLY A 66 14.41 -7.74 -4.38
N SER A 67 14.31 -7.00 -5.47
CA SER A 67 13.61 -5.72 -5.48
C SER A 67 12.27 -5.83 -6.14
N ALA A 68 11.28 -5.13 -5.58
CA ALA A 68 9.98 -5.00 -6.20
C ALA A 68 10.10 -4.20 -7.50
N PRO A 69 9.29 -4.49 -8.51
CA PRO A 69 9.33 -3.74 -9.77
C PRO A 69 8.64 -2.38 -9.70
N PHE A 70 8.29 -1.93 -8.52
CA PHE A 70 7.54 -0.69 -8.33
C PHE A 70 7.90 -0.06 -6.99
N PRO A 71 7.72 1.26 -6.87
CA PRO A 71 7.87 1.89 -5.56
C PRO A 71 6.72 1.51 -4.64
N SER A 72 6.95 1.64 -3.34
CA SER A 72 5.96 1.28 -2.33
C SER A 72 5.66 2.47 -1.44
N MET A 73 4.48 2.43 -0.81
CA MET A 73 4.09 3.44 0.16
C MET A 73 3.38 2.80 1.33
N VAL A 74 3.50 3.45 2.47
CA VAL A 74 2.73 3.10 3.68
C VAL A 74 1.57 4.07 3.77
N VAL A 75 0.37 3.52 3.90
CA VAL A 75 -0.86 4.32 4.01
C VAL A 75 -1.46 4.07 5.39
N VAL A 76 -1.75 5.15 6.11
CA VAL A 76 -2.33 5.05 7.44
C VAL A 76 -3.71 5.69 7.42
N PHE A 77 -4.72 4.86 7.64
CA PHE A 77 -6.09 5.33 7.84
C PHE A 77 -6.36 5.41 9.34
N ARG A 78 -6.88 6.54 9.78
CA ARG A 78 -7.17 6.75 11.21
C ARG A 78 -8.64 7.02 11.44
#